data_9bd10d3eca0f89cda4d730bc689f6039
#
_entry.id   9bd10d3eca0f89cda4d730bc689f6039
#
_cell.length_a   1.000
_cell.length_b   1.000
_cell.length_c   1.000
_cell.angle_alpha   90.00
_cell.angle_beta   90.00
_cell.angle_gamma   90.00
#
_symmetry.space_group_name_H-M   'P 1'
#
loop_
_entity.id
_entity.type
_entity.pdbx_description
1 polymer ?
#
loop_
_entity_poly.entity_id
_entity_poly.type
_entity_poly.pdbx_seq_one_letter_code
_entity_poly.pdbx_strand_id
1 'polypeptide(L)'
;MRAGEYGNAELHRELESRAAFPQDAGTDDATSEAGAVEIIETHLSRLYFVGARVFKVKKAVDLGFVDFSTLEQRKFACDEEVRLNRRLAANTYLGVRPIVRGPGGAVRVGGAGAPVEYAVEMVRLPAAQMLDAKLARGEIDRACVDRIVARLAGFHEHAERGPEIDRFAAPEAVARNVLENLSGSRAAAQRFDEACGATAPSLSPLLARFLEGAFARFTADERPRFERRITEKRICEGHGDLHTGNLCILPDEVVAFDCIEFSRALRCLDVAADLAFLLMDLDRLGFRAFGRDLALRYSQRTHDPTLLALVPFYKAHLACVRGKVAALRGAGSAEAPVRAHSRSEAIGFFAQSASYALPPLLLATSGLPGSKKSFVARALAPRLDAVHLQSDFERKRLAGVAPTEPTAPEARAQVYFRTKRDRCKILF
;
A
#
# COMPACT_ATOMS: atom_id res chain seq x y z
N MET A 1 19.95 -21.97 14.67
CA MET A 1 20.73 -21.42 13.53
C MET A 1 21.01 -22.58 12.60
N ARG A 2 20.38 -22.61 11.42
CA ARG A 2 20.51 -23.69 10.43
C ARG A 2 21.66 -23.35 9.47
N ALA A 3 22.34 -24.39 8.93
CA ALA A 3 23.57 -24.29 8.11
C ALA A 3 23.47 -23.37 6.87
N GLY A 4 22.27 -22.95 6.46
CA GLY A 4 22.04 -22.01 5.34
C GLY A 4 22.24 -20.52 5.66
N GLU A 5 22.18 -20.10 6.93
CA GLU A 5 22.27 -18.68 7.31
C GLU A 5 23.72 -18.14 7.26
N TYR A 6 24.71 -18.97 7.54
CA TYR A 6 26.13 -18.55 7.53
C TYR A 6 26.67 -18.28 6.12
N GLY A 7 26.28 -19.10 5.13
CA GLY A 7 26.74 -18.92 3.75
C GLY A 7 26.19 -17.64 3.07
N ASN A 8 25.00 -17.20 3.45
CA ASN A 8 24.35 -16.03 2.85
C ASN A 8 24.89 -14.70 3.42
N ALA A 9 25.25 -14.64 4.70
CA ALA A 9 25.82 -13.42 5.30
C ALA A 9 27.23 -13.09 4.77
N GLU A 10 28.05 -14.11 4.46
CA GLU A 10 29.36 -13.91 3.83
C GLU A 10 29.21 -13.41 2.39
N LEU A 11 28.33 -14.05 1.61
CA LEU A 11 27.99 -13.61 0.27
C LEU A 11 27.56 -12.14 0.23
N HIS A 12 26.68 -11.74 1.14
CA HIS A 12 26.20 -10.36 1.20
C HIS A 12 27.30 -9.36 1.54
N ARG A 13 28.27 -9.70 2.41
CA ARG A 13 29.44 -8.86 2.69
C ARG A 13 30.35 -8.70 1.45
N GLU A 14 30.53 -9.77 0.67
CA GLU A 14 31.31 -9.68 -0.56
C GLU A 14 30.60 -8.81 -1.63
N LEU A 15 29.27 -8.84 -1.68
CA LEU A 15 28.46 -7.99 -2.57
C LEU A 15 28.41 -6.49 -2.15
N GLU A 16 28.98 -6.12 -1.01
CA GLU A 16 29.17 -4.70 -0.64
C GLU A 16 30.27 -4.05 -1.48
N SER A 17 31.13 -4.84 -2.13
CA SER A 17 32.17 -4.37 -3.01
C SER A 17 31.69 -4.13 -4.43
N ARG A 18 31.97 -2.94 -4.99
CA ARG A 18 31.70 -2.61 -6.41
C ARG A 18 32.35 -3.63 -7.38
N ALA A 19 33.48 -4.23 -7.00
CA ALA A 19 34.19 -5.22 -7.81
C ALA A 19 33.40 -6.52 -8.05
N ALA A 20 32.38 -6.79 -7.24
CA ALA A 20 31.48 -7.93 -7.44
C ALA A 20 30.50 -7.77 -8.59
N PHE A 21 30.33 -6.54 -9.11
CA PHE A 21 29.34 -6.23 -10.15
C PHE A 21 29.98 -5.94 -11.50
N PRO A 22 29.26 -6.14 -12.62
CA PRO A 22 29.75 -5.83 -13.97
C PRO A 22 30.21 -4.37 -14.09
N GLN A 23 31.27 -4.14 -14.87
CA GLN A 23 31.81 -2.79 -15.10
C GLN A 23 30.86 -1.90 -15.91
N ASP A 24 30.03 -2.50 -16.78
CA ASP A 24 29.02 -1.84 -17.60
C ASP A 24 27.72 -1.46 -16.87
N ALA A 25 27.68 -1.70 -15.54
CA ALA A 25 26.52 -1.29 -14.72
C ALA A 25 26.31 0.24 -14.64
N GLY A 26 27.12 1.00 -15.40
CA GLY A 26 26.98 2.45 -15.59
C GLY A 26 27.74 3.30 -14.56
N THR A 27 28.30 4.41 -15.05
CA THR A 27 28.96 5.44 -14.23
C THR A 27 28.18 6.76 -14.19
N ASP A 28 26.94 6.76 -14.71
CA ASP A 28 26.20 7.97 -15.02
C ASP A 28 25.34 8.49 -13.85
N ASP A 29 25.99 8.73 -12.70
CA ASP A 29 25.46 9.72 -11.77
C ASP A 29 26.63 10.52 -11.18
N ALA A 30 26.77 11.78 -11.58
CA ALA A 30 27.82 12.70 -11.13
C ALA A 30 27.69 13.09 -9.65
N THR A 31 26.74 12.46 -8.92
CA THR A 31 26.44 12.74 -7.51
C THR A 31 26.77 11.59 -6.56
N SER A 32 27.11 10.38 -7.06
CA SER A 32 27.57 9.30 -6.19
C SER A 32 29.10 9.31 -6.11
N GLU A 33 29.67 9.25 -4.91
CA GLU A 33 31.10 8.99 -4.72
C GLU A 33 31.48 7.75 -5.55
N ALA A 34 32.40 7.94 -6.49
CA ALA A 34 32.79 6.93 -7.46
C ALA A 34 33.23 5.64 -6.74
N GLY A 35 32.33 4.61 -6.74
CA GLY A 35 32.67 3.28 -6.25
C GLY A 35 31.86 2.72 -5.09
N ALA A 36 30.96 3.48 -4.44
CA ALA A 36 30.15 2.97 -3.33
C ALA A 36 28.92 2.20 -3.85
N VAL A 37 28.61 1.07 -3.20
CA VAL A 37 27.36 0.32 -3.39
C VAL A 37 26.38 0.77 -2.32
N GLU A 38 25.27 1.41 -2.73
CA GLU A 38 24.17 1.73 -1.83
C GLU A 38 23.32 0.47 -1.60
N ILE A 39 22.96 0.17 -0.36
CA ILE A 39 22.26 -1.06 0.00
C ILE A 39 20.95 -0.72 0.71
N ILE A 40 19.86 -1.30 0.22
CA ILE A 40 18.56 -1.27 0.90
C ILE A 40 18.16 -2.69 1.24
N GLU A 41 17.83 -2.92 2.50
CA GLU A 41 17.40 -4.22 2.99
C GLU A 41 15.89 -4.23 3.24
N THR A 42 15.21 -5.24 2.68
CA THR A 42 13.79 -5.53 2.90
C THR A 42 13.63 -6.84 3.70
N HIS A 43 12.40 -7.23 4.00
CA HIS A 43 12.13 -8.50 4.67
C HIS A 43 12.57 -9.72 3.84
N LEU A 44 12.42 -9.64 2.51
CA LEU A 44 12.62 -10.78 1.59
C LEU A 44 13.88 -10.66 0.73
N SER A 45 14.46 -9.47 0.61
CA SER A 45 15.55 -9.21 -0.34
C SER A 45 16.54 -8.17 0.16
N ARG A 46 17.74 -8.16 -0.41
CA ARG A 46 18.68 -7.05 -0.40
C ARG A 46 18.81 -6.48 -1.80
N LEU A 47 18.74 -5.15 -1.91
CA LEU A 47 18.90 -4.40 -3.16
C LEU A 47 20.25 -3.70 -3.13
N TYR A 48 21.05 -3.94 -4.16
CA TYR A 48 22.36 -3.32 -4.36
C TYR A 48 22.25 -2.32 -5.51
N PHE A 49 22.39 -1.04 -5.21
CA PHE A 49 22.36 0.05 -6.19
C PHE A 49 23.78 0.32 -6.68
N VAL A 50 24.01 0.09 -7.95
CA VAL A 50 25.33 0.16 -8.58
C VAL A 50 25.23 1.00 -9.86
N GLY A 51 25.54 2.28 -9.75
CA GLY A 51 25.36 3.22 -10.86
C GLY A 51 23.90 3.27 -11.32
N ALA A 52 23.68 3.05 -12.63
CA ALA A 52 22.35 3.02 -13.25
C ALA A 52 21.60 1.68 -13.07
N ARG A 53 22.15 0.72 -12.31
CA ARG A 53 21.58 -0.62 -12.12
C ARG A 53 21.21 -0.89 -10.66
N VAL A 54 20.25 -1.78 -10.49
CA VAL A 54 19.88 -2.36 -9.20
C VAL A 54 19.93 -3.88 -9.31
N PHE A 55 20.57 -4.53 -8.36
CA PHE A 55 20.62 -5.97 -8.25
C PHE A 55 19.87 -6.40 -6.99
N LYS A 56 18.73 -7.06 -7.16
CA LYS A 56 17.88 -7.54 -6.06
C LYS A 56 18.17 -9.02 -5.81
N VAL A 57 18.68 -9.33 -4.63
CA VAL A 57 19.03 -10.68 -4.19
C VAL A 57 18.06 -11.13 -3.11
N LYS A 58 17.44 -12.28 -3.32
CA LYS A 58 16.51 -12.88 -2.35
C LYS A 58 17.26 -13.36 -1.11
N LYS A 59 16.66 -13.18 0.07
CA LYS A 59 17.18 -13.73 1.32
C LYS A 59 16.81 -15.21 1.46
N ALA A 60 17.69 -16.02 2.04
CA ALA A 60 17.40 -17.41 2.36
C ALA A 60 16.54 -17.51 3.64
N VAL A 61 15.23 -17.28 3.51
CA VAL A 61 14.28 -17.25 4.62
C VAL A 61 13.10 -18.18 4.36
N ASP A 62 12.54 -18.72 5.44
CA ASP A 62 11.23 -19.36 5.45
C ASP A 62 10.37 -18.62 6.49
N LEU A 63 9.33 -17.94 6.00
CA LEU A 63 8.41 -17.13 6.81
C LEU A 63 7.01 -17.74 6.90
N GLY A 64 6.83 -18.99 6.41
CA GLY A 64 5.57 -19.72 6.38
C GLY A 64 4.63 -19.31 5.24
N PHE A 65 4.61 -18.04 4.84
CA PHE A 65 3.87 -17.57 3.66
C PHE A 65 4.76 -17.46 2.41
N VAL A 66 6.05 -17.53 2.57
CA VAL A 66 7.07 -17.58 1.52
C VAL A 66 8.23 -18.45 1.99
N ASP A 67 8.70 -19.34 1.12
CA ASP A 67 9.86 -20.19 1.35
C ASP A 67 10.92 -19.94 0.26
N PHE A 68 12.01 -19.28 0.65
CA PHE A 68 13.21 -19.02 -0.13
C PHE A 68 14.44 -19.76 0.44
N SER A 69 14.21 -20.83 1.18
CA SER A 69 15.29 -21.54 1.89
C SER A 69 16.29 -22.20 0.94
N THR A 70 15.84 -22.70 -0.22
CA THR A 70 16.73 -23.32 -1.20
C THR A 70 17.10 -22.37 -2.35
N LEU A 71 18.24 -22.66 -3.00
CA LEU A 71 18.71 -21.90 -4.16
C LEU A 71 17.73 -21.99 -5.34
N GLU A 72 17.13 -23.16 -5.55
CA GLU A 72 16.17 -23.43 -6.62
C GLU A 72 14.90 -22.60 -6.43
N GLN A 73 14.40 -22.49 -5.20
CA GLN A 73 13.23 -21.65 -4.87
C GLN A 73 13.54 -20.18 -5.12
N ARG A 74 14.72 -19.70 -4.73
CA ARG A 74 15.15 -18.31 -5.00
C ARG A 74 15.31 -18.03 -6.49
N LYS A 75 15.88 -19.00 -7.24
CA LYS A 75 15.99 -18.89 -8.71
C LYS A 75 14.60 -18.79 -9.35
N PHE A 76 13.69 -19.68 -8.97
CA PHE A 76 12.31 -19.66 -9.45
C PHE A 76 11.61 -18.32 -9.14
N ALA A 77 11.77 -17.82 -7.91
CA ALA A 77 11.22 -16.53 -7.51
C ALA A 77 11.81 -15.35 -8.31
N CYS A 78 13.12 -15.38 -8.61
CA CYS A 78 13.74 -14.36 -9.48
C CYS A 78 13.19 -14.41 -10.91
N ASP A 79 13.00 -15.60 -11.48
CA ASP A 79 12.43 -15.75 -12.83
C ASP A 79 10.97 -15.26 -12.87
N GLU A 80 10.16 -15.64 -11.86
CA GLU A 80 8.77 -15.17 -11.74
C GLU A 80 8.71 -13.66 -11.53
N GLU A 81 9.59 -13.08 -10.74
CA GLU A 81 9.65 -11.63 -10.55
C GLU A 81 9.90 -10.91 -11.88
N VAL A 82 10.84 -11.37 -12.68
CA VAL A 82 11.11 -10.81 -14.01
C VAL A 82 9.91 -11.00 -14.95
N ARG A 83 9.32 -12.21 -14.98
CA ARG A 83 8.15 -12.51 -15.84
C ARG A 83 6.98 -11.58 -15.54
N LEU A 84 6.64 -11.46 -14.25
CA LEU A 84 5.48 -10.70 -13.79
C LEU A 84 5.66 -9.21 -14.01
N ASN A 85 6.82 -8.69 -13.62
CA ASN A 85 7.07 -7.25 -13.66
C ASN A 85 7.28 -6.72 -15.09
N ARG A 86 7.76 -7.53 -16.02
CA ARG A 86 7.87 -7.11 -17.44
C ARG A 86 6.53 -6.74 -18.07
N ARG A 87 5.41 -7.16 -17.51
CA ARG A 87 4.07 -6.76 -17.97
C ARG A 87 3.82 -5.25 -17.80
N LEU A 88 4.43 -4.64 -16.77
CA LEU A 88 4.26 -3.23 -16.41
C LEU A 88 5.56 -2.41 -16.42
N ALA A 89 6.71 -3.08 -16.54
CA ALA A 89 8.05 -2.49 -16.40
C ALA A 89 9.06 -3.20 -17.31
N ALA A 90 8.72 -3.40 -18.60
CA ALA A 90 9.51 -4.20 -19.54
C ALA A 90 10.95 -3.68 -19.68
N ASN A 91 11.12 -2.36 -19.70
CA ASN A 91 12.43 -1.72 -19.82
C ASN A 91 13.20 -1.63 -18.50
N THR A 92 12.55 -1.92 -17.37
CA THR A 92 13.15 -1.87 -16.05
C THR A 92 13.74 -3.21 -15.63
N TYR A 93 13.04 -4.32 -15.88
CA TYR A 93 13.49 -5.67 -15.49
C TYR A 93 14.32 -6.31 -16.61
N LEU A 94 15.64 -6.25 -16.49
CA LEU A 94 16.58 -6.70 -17.53
C LEU A 94 16.69 -8.22 -17.57
N GLY A 95 16.69 -8.90 -16.42
CA GLY A 95 16.72 -10.34 -16.33
C GLY A 95 17.28 -10.86 -15.01
N VAL A 96 17.51 -12.17 -14.97
CA VAL A 96 18.15 -12.83 -13.83
C VAL A 96 19.62 -13.05 -14.13
N ARG A 97 20.50 -12.67 -13.19
CA ARG A 97 21.94 -12.90 -13.27
C ARG A 97 22.38 -13.93 -12.24
N PRO A 98 23.16 -14.94 -12.64
CA PRO A 98 23.80 -15.80 -11.67
C PRO A 98 24.85 -15.02 -10.85
N ILE A 99 25.00 -15.35 -9.60
CA ILE A 99 26.12 -14.91 -8.78
C ILE A 99 27.02 -16.13 -8.62
N VAL A 100 28.28 -16.01 -9.03
CA VAL A 100 29.23 -17.12 -9.08
C VAL A 100 30.48 -16.81 -8.26
N ARG A 101 31.23 -17.85 -7.84
CA ARG A 101 32.58 -17.67 -7.33
C ARG A 101 33.59 -17.87 -8.44
N GLY A 102 34.43 -16.86 -8.66
CA GLY A 102 35.53 -16.91 -9.62
C GLY A 102 36.68 -17.80 -9.18
N PRO A 103 37.71 -18.00 -10.02
CA PRO A 103 38.86 -18.87 -9.74
C PRO A 103 39.61 -18.56 -8.45
N GLY A 104 39.55 -17.30 -7.98
CA GLY A 104 40.19 -16.88 -6.71
C GLY A 104 39.23 -16.89 -5.52
N GLY A 105 38.02 -17.48 -5.66
CA GLY A 105 37.00 -17.52 -4.61
C GLY A 105 36.14 -16.24 -4.51
N ALA A 106 36.50 -15.16 -5.19
CA ALA A 106 35.78 -13.89 -5.15
C ALA A 106 34.40 -14.02 -5.81
N VAL A 107 33.40 -13.41 -5.19
CA VAL A 107 32.01 -13.37 -5.67
C VAL A 107 31.88 -12.38 -6.84
N ARG A 108 31.13 -12.79 -7.87
CA ARG A 108 30.81 -11.95 -9.03
C ARG A 108 29.37 -12.14 -9.48
N VAL A 109 28.72 -11.05 -9.81
CA VAL A 109 27.40 -11.03 -10.48
C VAL A 109 27.62 -11.20 -11.98
N GLY A 110 27.13 -12.30 -12.54
CA GLY A 110 27.40 -12.71 -13.91
C GLY A 110 28.70 -13.50 -14.04
N GLY A 111 28.99 -13.99 -15.26
CA GLY A 111 30.16 -14.78 -15.57
C GLY A 111 29.91 -16.27 -15.62
N ALA A 112 30.98 -17.04 -15.91
CA ALA A 112 30.95 -18.51 -15.97
C ALA A 112 31.27 -19.10 -14.59
N GLY A 113 30.59 -20.17 -14.24
CA GLY A 113 30.76 -20.90 -12.98
C GLY A 113 29.46 -21.48 -12.47
N ALA A 114 29.56 -22.32 -11.42
CA ALA A 114 28.37 -22.81 -10.72
C ALA A 114 27.76 -21.67 -9.91
N PRO A 115 26.46 -21.38 -10.10
CA PRO A 115 25.79 -20.32 -9.34
C PRO A 115 25.75 -20.64 -7.85
N VAL A 116 26.11 -19.68 -7.01
CA VAL A 116 25.93 -19.74 -5.56
C VAL A 116 24.70 -18.96 -5.12
N GLU A 117 24.21 -18.00 -5.97
CA GLU A 117 23.01 -17.23 -5.75
C GLU A 117 22.53 -16.62 -7.09
N TYR A 118 21.36 -15.95 -7.05
CA TYR A 118 20.80 -15.23 -8.20
C TYR A 118 20.38 -13.83 -7.81
N ALA A 119 20.53 -12.90 -8.74
CA ALA A 119 20.07 -11.53 -8.63
C ALA A 119 19.09 -11.16 -9.77
N VAL A 120 18.03 -10.45 -9.48
CA VAL A 120 17.25 -9.75 -10.50
C VAL A 120 17.96 -8.45 -10.83
N GLU A 121 18.38 -8.30 -12.09
CA GLU A 121 18.99 -7.08 -12.60
C GLU A 121 17.92 -6.13 -13.13
N MET A 122 17.94 -4.88 -12.65
CA MET A 122 16.97 -3.84 -13.01
C MET A 122 17.68 -2.54 -13.36
N VAL A 123 17.01 -1.70 -14.14
CA VAL A 123 17.38 -0.29 -14.29
C VAL A 123 17.00 0.47 -13.01
N ARG A 124 17.90 1.32 -12.51
CA ARG A 124 17.62 2.20 -11.37
C ARG A 124 16.59 3.25 -11.78
N LEU A 125 15.42 3.22 -11.15
CA LEU A 125 14.39 4.22 -11.37
C LEU A 125 14.72 5.49 -10.57
N PRO A 126 14.50 6.70 -11.14
CA PRO A 126 14.78 7.94 -10.44
C PRO A 126 13.82 8.14 -9.25
N ALA A 127 14.34 8.24 -8.03
CA ALA A 127 13.54 8.43 -6.81
C ALA A 127 12.63 9.66 -6.90
N ALA A 128 13.07 10.74 -7.55
CA ALA A 128 12.27 11.94 -7.77
C ALA A 128 11.04 11.70 -8.69
N GLN A 129 11.01 10.64 -9.48
CA GLN A 129 9.89 10.30 -10.36
C GLN A 129 8.91 9.31 -9.72
N MET A 130 9.16 8.86 -8.51
CA MET A 130 8.21 8.02 -7.77
C MET A 130 6.92 8.79 -7.49
N LEU A 131 5.77 8.10 -7.56
CA LEU A 131 4.47 8.76 -7.44
C LEU A 131 4.29 9.47 -6.10
N ASP A 132 4.71 8.87 -5.00
CA ASP A 132 4.67 9.47 -3.66
C ASP A 132 5.53 10.74 -3.59
N ALA A 133 6.73 10.71 -4.16
CA ALA A 133 7.62 11.88 -4.22
C ALA A 133 7.03 13.01 -5.07
N LYS A 134 6.42 12.69 -6.22
CA LYS A 134 5.75 13.69 -7.08
C LYS A 134 4.50 14.28 -6.42
N LEU A 135 3.72 13.44 -5.73
CA LEU A 135 2.57 13.90 -4.94
C LEU A 135 2.99 14.88 -3.84
N ALA A 136 4.06 14.56 -3.09
CA ALA A 136 4.58 15.41 -2.03
C ALA A 136 5.04 16.80 -2.55
N ARG A 137 5.52 16.88 -3.80
CA ARG A 137 5.91 18.14 -4.46
C ARG A 137 4.77 18.82 -5.22
N GLY A 138 3.56 18.24 -5.25
CA GLY A 138 2.43 18.79 -6.00
C GLY A 138 2.59 18.74 -7.53
N GLU A 139 3.40 17.81 -8.05
CA GLU A 139 3.74 17.68 -9.48
C GLU A 139 2.80 16.75 -10.25
N ILE A 140 1.67 16.36 -9.66
CA ILE A 140 0.69 15.49 -10.31
C ILE A 140 -0.47 16.31 -10.82
N ASP A 141 -0.60 16.35 -12.13
CA ASP A 141 -1.70 16.99 -12.85
C ASP A 141 -2.74 15.96 -13.36
N ARG A 142 -3.75 16.48 -14.04
CA ARG A 142 -4.82 15.67 -14.62
C ARG A 142 -4.31 14.70 -15.70
N ALA A 143 -3.34 15.12 -16.49
CA ALA A 143 -2.75 14.28 -17.54
C ALA A 143 -2.02 13.08 -16.93
N CYS A 144 -1.35 13.28 -15.80
CA CYS A 144 -0.72 12.18 -15.06
C CYS A 144 -1.76 11.16 -14.57
N VAL A 145 -2.92 11.60 -14.06
CA VAL A 145 -4.03 10.69 -13.69
C VAL A 145 -4.45 9.85 -14.90
N ASP A 146 -4.68 10.49 -16.04
CA ASP A 146 -5.11 9.81 -17.26
C ASP A 146 -4.08 8.78 -17.74
N ARG A 147 -2.78 9.08 -17.61
CA ARG A 147 -1.68 8.14 -17.92
C ARG A 147 -1.66 6.92 -16.97
N ILE A 148 -1.80 7.16 -15.65
CA ILE A 148 -1.89 6.08 -14.66
C ILE A 148 -3.09 5.18 -14.96
N VAL A 149 -4.27 5.78 -15.18
CA VAL A 149 -5.50 5.04 -15.51
C VAL A 149 -5.33 4.23 -16.79
N ALA A 150 -4.75 4.84 -17.84
CA ALA A 150 -4.52 4.15 -19.11
C ALA A 150 -3.60 2.94 -18.95
N ARG A 151 -2.51 3.11 -18.17
CA ARG A 151 -1.54 2.03 -17.92
C ARG A 151 -2.15 0.88 -17.15
N LEU A 152 -2.84 1.17 -16.04
CA LEU A 152 -3.44 0.14 -15.19
C LEU A 152 -4.63 -0.55 -15.87
N ALA A 153 -5.48 0.19 -16.59
CA ALA A 153 -6.60 -0.39 -17.32
C ALA A 153 -6.10 -1.33 -18.43
N GLY A 154 -5.11 -0.89 -19.22
CA GLY A 154 -4.50 -1.74 -20.25
C GLY A 154 -3.82 -2.98 -19.68
N PHE A 155 -3.14 -2.87 -18.53
CA PHE A 155 -2.57 -4.01 -17.84
C PHE A 155 -3.65 -5.02 -17.42
N HIS A 156 -4.68 -4.56 -16.72
CA HIS A 156 -5.75 -5.44 -16.27
C HIS A 156 -6.56 -6.03 -17.42
N GLU A 157 -6.69 -5.34 -18.56
CA GLU A 157 -7.36 -5.86 -19.75
C GLU A 157 -6.64 -7.08 -20.32
N HIS A 158 -5.30 -7.04 -20.37
CA HIS A 158 -4.47 -8.10 -20.96
C HIS A 158 -3.95 -9.13 -19.94
N ALA A 159 -4.23 -8.93 -18.65
CA ALA A 159 -3.80 -9.84 -17.60
C ALA A 159 -4.45 -11.22 -17.75
N GLU A 160 -3.73 -12.27 -17.35
CA GLU A 160 -4.19 -13.66 -17.39
C GLU A 160 -5.46 -13.86 -16.57
N ARG A 161 -6.40 -14.65 -17.10
CA ARG A 161 -7.69 -14.99 -16.50
C ARG A 161 -7.99 -16.47 -16.68
N GLY A 162 -8.93 -16.97 -15.91
CA GLY A 162 -9.42 -18.33 -16.06
C GLY A 162 -9.82 -18.98 -14.75
N PRO A 163 -10.41 -20.17 -14.77
CA PRO A 163 -10.94 -20.84 -13.58
C PRO A 163 -9.89 -21.03 -12.47
N GLU A 164 -8.64 -21.27 -12.83
CA GLU A 164 -7.52 -21.41 -11.88
C GLU A 164 -7.13 -20.10 -11.17
N ILE A 165 -7.53 -18.96 -11.74
CA ILE A 165 -7.37 -17.64 -11.16
C ILE A 165 -8.66 -17.25 -10.41
N ASP A 166 -9.81 -17.49 -11.01
CA ASP A 166 -11.12 -17.15 -10.47
C ASP A 166 -11.36 -17.75 -9.08
N ARG A 167 -10.84 -18.97 -8.82
CA ARG A 167 -10.95 -19.64 -7.51
C ARG A 167 -10.43 -18.83 -6.33
N PHE A 168 -9.45 -17.93 -6.55
CA PHE A 168 -8.90 -17.08 -5.51
C PHE A 168 -9.81 -15.92 -5.11
N ALA A 169 -10.76 -15.56 -5.99
CA ALA A 169 -11.77 -14.52 -5.76
C ALA A 169 -13.17 -15.07 -5.53
N ALA A 170 -13.33 -16.40 -5.39
CA ALA A 170 -14.58 -16.99 -4.94
C ALA A 170 -14.99 -16.38 -3.59
N PRO A 171 -16.30 -16.13 -3.35
CA PRO A 171 -16.78 -15.48 -2.12
C PRO A 171 -16.21 -16.09 -0.84
N GLU A 172 -16.13 -17.44 -0.78
CA GLU A 172 -15.58 -18.18 0.35
C GLU A 172 -14.06 -17.94 0.51
N ALA A 173 -13.33 -17.84 -0.60
CA ALA A 173 -11.90 -17.56 -0.58
C ALA A 173 -11.63 -16.13 -0.10
N VAL A 174 -12.40 -15.15 -0.59
CA VAL A 174 -12.31 -13.76 -0.14
C VAL A 174 -12.61 -13.65 1.36
N ALA A 175 -13.73 -14.23 1.82
CA ALA A 175 -14.12 -14.22 3.23
C ALA A 175 -13.03 -14.84 4.11
N ARG A 176 -12.49 -15.99 3.75
CA ARG A 176 -11.42 -16.67 4.46
C ARG A 176 -10.17 -15.81 4.51
N ASN A 177 -9.68 -15.30 3.37
CA ASN A 177 -8.47 -14.50 3.29
C ASN A 177 -8.54 -13.24 4.17
N VAL A 178 -9.67 -12.57 4.18
CA VAL A 178 -9.86 -11.34 4.97
C VAL A 178 -9.86 -11.63 6.47
N LEU A 179 -10.54 -12.71 6.90
CA LEU A 179 -10.61 -13.10 8.31
C LEU A 179 -9.29 -13.69 8.82
N GLU A 180 -8.60 -14.51 8.02
CA GLU A 180 -7.26 -15.03 8.34
C GLU A 180 -6.24 -13.89 8.46
N ASN A 181 -6.31 -12.90 7.53
CA ASN A 181 -5.45 -11.73 7.63
C ASN A 181 -5.72 -10.92 8.91
N LEU A 182 -6.98 -10.73 9.28
CA LEU A 182 -7.33 -10.03 10.53
C LEU A 182 -6.85 -10.79 11.77
N SER A 183 -7.01 -12.12 11.78
CA SER A 183 -6.47 -12.97 12.84
C SER A 183 -4.95 -12.84 12.95
N GLY A 184 -4.24 -12.92 11.82
CA GLY A 184 -2.80 -12.68 11.76
C GLY A 184 -2.39 -11.28 12.18
N SER A 185 -3.21 -10.27 11.89
CA SER A 185 -2.99 -8.88 12.32
C SER A 185 -3.07 -8.74 13.84
N ARG A 186 -4.05 -9.42 14.47
CA ARG A 186 -4.17 -9.46 15.96
C ARG A 186 -2.93 -10.09 16.59
N ALA A 187 -2.52 -11.25 16.09
CA ALA A 187 -1.34 -11.96 16.60
C ALA A 187 -0.04 -11.16 16.41
N ALA A 188 0.13 -10.48 15.27
CA ALA A 188 1.30 -9.65 15.01
C ALA A 188 1.32 -8.40 15.91
N ALA A 189 0.19 -7.72 16.04
CA ALA A 189 0.05 -6.54 16.90
C ALA A 189 0.32 -6.90 18.38
N GLN A 190 -0.25 -8.00 18.88
CA GLN A 190 -0.03 -8.46 20.24
C GLN A 190 1.44 -8.75 20.51
N ARG A 191 2.10 -9.55 19.66
CA ARG A 191 3.54 -9.85 19.81
C ARG A 191 4.41 -8.60 19.79
N PHE A 192 4.05 -7.64 18.95
CA PHE A 192 4.76 -6.37 18.87
C PHE A 192 4.58 -5.52 20.13
N ASP A 193 3.34 -5.40 20.64
CA ASP A 193 3.04 -4.65 21.85
C ASP A 193 3.74 -5.27 23.07
N GLU A 194 3.77 -6.60 23.19
CA GLU A 194 4.51 -7.33 24.23
C GLU A 194 6.03 -7.05 24.14
N ALA A 195 6.62 -7.13 22.93
CA ALA A 195 8.04 -6.85 22.70
C ALA A 195 8.43 -5.40 23.02
N CYS A 196 7.49 -4.46 22.91
CA CYS A 196 7.71 -3.04 23.22
C CYS A 196 7.33 -2.66 24.66
N GLY A 197 6.75 -3.55 25.45
CA GLY A 197 6.18 -3.21 26.76
C GLY A 197 5.06 -2.16 26.65
N ALA A 198 4.25 -2.20 25.60
CA ALA A 198 3.25 -1.19 25.31
C ALA A 198 2.07 -1.27 26.31
N THR A 199 1.70 -0.14 26.89
CA THR A 199 0.57 -0.04 27.85
C THR A 199 -0.81 -0.04 27.18
N ALA A 200 -0.87 0.28 25.88
CA ALA A 200 -2.10 0.26 25.08
C ALA A 200 -1.87 -0.55 23.81
N PRO A 201 -2.86 -1.38 23.40
CA PRO A 201 -2.70 -2.23 22.23
C PRO A 201 -2.68 -1.44 20.92
N SER A 202 -1.81 -1.84 19.98
CA SER A 202 -1.76 -1.29 18.62
C SER A 202 -3.03 -1.61 17.82
N LEU A 203 -3.62 -2.78 18.06
CA LEU A 203 -4.95 -3.17 17.59
C LEU A 203 -5.82 -3.57 18.80
N SER A 204 -6.73 -2.68 19.21
CA SER A 204 -7.57 -2.96 20.36
C SER A 204 -8.53 -4.14 20.10
N PRO A 205 -8.87 -4.94 21.14
CA PRO A 205 -9.84 -6.04 20.98
C PRO A 205 -11.22 -5.59 20.49
N LEU A 206 -11.64 -4.38 20.86
CA LEU A 206 -12.90 -3.79 20.38
C LEU A 206 -12.85 -3.52 18.89
N LEU A 207 -11.77 -2.89 18.42
CA LEU A 207 -11.57 -2.58 17.01
C LEU A 207 -11.46 -3.86 16.16
N ALA A 208 -10.74 -4.86 16.66
CA ALA A 208 -10.61 -6.15 15.98
C ALA A 208 -11.97 -6.85 15.81
N ARG A 209 -12.81 -6.88 16.87
CA ARG A 209 -14.18 -7.43 16.79
C ARG A 209 -15.08 -6.65 15.85
N PHE A 210 -14.96 -5.31 15.84
CA PHE A 210 -15.70 -4.48 14.91
C PHE A 210 -15.36 -4.83 13.44
N LEU A 211 -14.06 -4.90 13.12
CA LEU A 211 -13.59 -5.26 11.79
C LEU A 211 -14.02 -6.67 11.39
N GLU A 212 -13.91 -7.64 12.31
CA GLU A 212 -14.34 -9.03 12.08
C GLU A 212 -15.83 -9.08 11.70
N GLY A 213 -16.69 -8.42 12.47
CA GLY A 213 -18.11 -8.35 12.19
C GLY A 213 -18.44 -7.58 10.90
N ALA A 214 -17.69 -6.52 10.58
CA ALA A 214 -17.89 -5.76 9.35
C ALA A 214 -17.48 -6.59 8.11
N PHE A 215 -16.34 -7.25 8.15
CA PHE A 215 -15.88 -8.11 7.06
C PHE A 215 -16.80 -9.31 6.85
N ALA A 216 -17.19 -10.00 7.92
CA ALA A 216 -18.10 -11.14 7.83
C ALA A 216 -19.46 -10.75 7.22
N ARG A 217 -20.04 -9.62 7.67
CA ARG A 217 -21.30 -9.12 7.10
C ARG A 217 -21.14 -8.75 5.63
N PHE A 218 -20.12 -7.96 5.28
CA PHE A 218 -19.94 -7.52 3.91
C PHE A 218 -19.76 -8.69 2.94
N THR A 219 -18.95 -9.69 3.30
CA THR A 219 -18.74 -10.87 2.44
C THR A 219 -19.99 -11.72 2.30
N ALA A 220 -20.86 -11.77 3.32
CA ALA A 220 -22.14 -12.46 3.25
C ALA A 220 -23.16 -11.68 2.40
N ASP A 221 -23.33 -10.39 2.67
CA ASP A 221 -24.34 -9.55 2.02
C ASP A 221 -24.01 -9.29 0.54
N GLU A 222 -22.73 -9.14 0.21
CA GLU A 222 -22.25 -8.85 -1.15
C GLU A 222 -21.82 -10.10 -1.94
N ARG A 223 -22.12 -11.30 -1.43
CA ARG A 223 -21.84 -12.57 -2.12
C ARG A 223 -22.27 -12.56 -3.60
N PRO A 224 -23.49 -12.12 -3.98
CA PRO A 224 -23.88 -12.08 -5.40
C PRO A 224 -23.02 -11.13 -6.23
N ARG A 225 -22.45 -10.10 -5.62
CA ARG A 225 -21.54 -9.17 -6.30
C ARG A 225 -20.20 -9.85 -6.61
N PHE A 226 -19.60 -10.56 -5.65
CA PHE A 226 -18.37 -11.32 -5.89
C PHE A 226 -18.55 -12.37 -6.99
N GLU A 227 -19.67 -13.11 -6.99
CA GLU A 227 -20.01 -14.09 -8.03
C GLU A 227 -20.15 -13.42 -9.41
N ARG A 228 -20.78 -12.25 -9.48
CA ARG A 228 -20.89 -11.44 -10.70
C ARG A 228 -19.52 -11.00 -11.21
N ARG A 229 -18.60 -10.60 -10.33
CA ARG A 229 -17.25 -10.20 -10.71
C ARG A 229 -16.51 -11.31 -11.44
N ILE A 230 -16.70 -12.56 -11.02
CA ILE A 230 -16.13 -13.74 -11.70
C ILE A 230 -16.77 -13.91 -13.08
N THR A 231 -18.10 -13.88 -13.18
CA THR A 231 -18.81 -14.05 -14.47
C THR A 231 -18.50 -12.92 -15.45
N GLU A 232 -18.28 -11.70 -14.98
CA GLU A 232 -17.88 -10.54 -15.78
C GLU A 232 -16.37 -10.51 -16.06
N LYS A 233 -15.62 -11.56 -15.69
CA LYS A 233 -14.16 -11.70 -15.92
C LYS A 233 -13.36 -10.53 -15.34
N ARG A 234 -13.71 -10.09 -14.12
CA ARG A 234 -13.02 -9.02 -13.41
C ARG A 234 -11.89 -9.53 -12.51
N ILE A 235 -11.64 -10.84 -12.52
CA ILE A 235 -10.56 -11.49 -11.77
C ILE A 235 -9.40 -11.75 -12.71
N CYS A 236 -8.18 -11.42 -12.28
CA CYS A 236 -7.00 -11.60 -13.10
C CYS A 236 -5.74 -11.86 -12.26
N GLU A 237 -4.64 -12.28 -12.93
CA GLU A 237 -3.30 -12.25 -12.35
C GLU A 237 -2.80 -10.80 -12.36
N GLY A 238 -3.15 -10.05 -11.30
CA GLY A 238 -2.85 -8.64 -11.12
C GLY A 238 -1.42 -8.36 -10.65
N HIS A 239 -1.26 -7.24 -9.95
CA HIS A 239 0.00 -6.82 -9.33
C HIS A 239 0.14 -7.34 -7.89
N GLY A 240 -0.89 -7.20 -7.08
CA GLY A 240 -0.98 -7.67 -5.70
C GLY A 240 -0.38 -6.71 -4.65
N ASP A 241 0.53 -5.81 -5.05
CA ASP A 241 1.15 -4.80 -4.15
C ASP A 241 1.21 -3.41 -4.81
N LEU A 242 0.10 -2.99 -5.43
CA LEU A 242 0.02 -1.75 -6.20
C LEU A 242 -0.18 -0.54 -5.28
N HIS A 243 0.89 0.03 -4.74
CA HIS A 243 0.86 1.24 -3.92
C HIS A 243 1.73 2.36 -4.52
N THR A 244 1.67 3.57 -3.96
CA THR A 244 2.35 4.76 -4.53
C THR A 244 3.86 4.60 -4.64
N GLY A 245 4.49 3.89 -3.72
CA GLY A 245 5.92 3.59 -3.73
C GLY A 245 6.35 2.58 -4.79
N ASN A 246 5.40 1.88 -5.46
CA ASN A 246 5.66 0.94 -6.55
C ASN A 246 5.25 1.49 -7.93
N LEU A 247 5.01 2.81 -8.02
CA LEU A 247 4.70 3.52 -9.25
C LEU A 247 5.75 4.61 -9.52
N CYS A 248 6.36 4.58 -10.70
CA CYS A 248 7.29 5.59 -11.19
C CYS A 248 6.69 6.28 -12.42
N ILE A 249 6.65 7.62 -12.41
CA ILE A 249 6.02 8.44 -13.44
C ILE A 249 7.11 9.09 -14.28
N LEU A 250 7.59 8.36 -15.28
CA LEU A 250 8.57 8.87 -16.24
C LEU A 250 7.90 9.81 -17.28
N PRO A 251 8.65 10.63 -18.02
CA PRO A 251 8.08 11.52 -19.03
C PRO A 251 7.15 10.78 -20.02
N ASP A 252 7.60 9.65 -20.54
CA ASP A 252 6.91 8.92 -21.62
C ASP A 252 6.19 7.65 -21.13
N GLU A 253 6.45 7.19 -19.90
CA GLU A 253 5.94 5.92 -19.40
C GLU A 253 5.50 6.01 -17.93
N VAL A 254 4.44 5.27 -17.56
CA VAL A 254 4.11 4.93 -16.18
C VAL A 254 4.56 3.50 -15.93
N VAL A 255 5.53 3.35 -15.05
CA VAL A 255 6.11 2.07 -14.64
C VAL A 255 5.49 1.64 -13.31
N ALA A 256 4.89 0.45 -13.26
CA ALA A 256 4.55 -0.21 -11.99
C ALA A 256 5.48 -1.42 -11.84
N PHE A 257 6.05 -1.59 -10.64
CA PHE A 257 7.08 -2.60 -10.37
C PHE A 257 6.90 -3.22 -8.99
N ASP A 258 7.66 -4.25 -8.69
CA ASP A 258 7.59 -5.03 -7.44
C ASP A 258 6.24 -5.76 -7.26
N CYS A 259 5.74 -6.35 -8.38
CA CYS A 259 4.59 -7.26 -8.36
C CYS A 259 4.91 -8.49 -7.51
N ILE A 260 3.94 -8.96 -6.73
CA ILE A 260 4.11 -10.14 -5.88
C ILE A 260 4.41 -11.39 -6.71
N GLU A 261 5.63 -11.93 -6.59
CA GLU A 261 6.07 -13.13 -7.31
C GLU A 261 5.84 -14.42 -6.50
N PHE A 262 5.96 -14.34 -5.19
CA PHE A 262 6.01 -15.51 -4.30
C PHE A 262 4.65 -16.15 -4.02
N SER A 263 3.53 -15.50 -4.33
CA SER A 263 2.20 -16.02 -4.00
C SER A 263 1.16 -15.71 -5.07
N ARG A 264 0.66 -16.75 -5.74
CA ARG A 264 -0.50 -16.61 -6.65
C ARG A 264 -1.76 -16.13 -5.93
N ALA A 265 -1.95 -16.57 -4.69
CA ALA A 265 -3.13 -16.19 -3.90
C ALA A 265 -3.20 -14.70 -3.58
N LEU A 266 -2.06 -14.01 -3.54
CA LEU A 266 -2.00 -12.57 -3.29
C LEU A 266 -2.09 -11.71 -4.56
N ARG A 267 -1.74 -12.27 -5.74
CA ARG A 267 -1.79 -11.54 -7.00
C ARG A 267 -2.94 -11.95 -7.92
N CYS A 268 -3.54 -13.15 -7.73
CA CYS A 268 -4.77 -13.54 -8.44
C CYS A 268 -5.97 -12.97 -7.67
N LEU A 269 -6.53 -11.86 -8.17
CA LEU A 269 -7.46 -11.04 -7.40
C LEU A 269 -8.43 -10.29 -8.32
N ASP A 270 -9.46 -9.70 -7.72
CA ASP A 270 -10.33 -8.74 -8.40
C ASP A 270 -9.54 -7.46 -8.72
N VAL A 271 -9.69 -6.93 -9.94
CA VAL A 271 -9.07 -5.63 -10.33
C VAL A 271 -9.45 -4.49 -9.38
N ALA A 272 -10.60 -4.61 -8.70
CA ALA A 272 -10.99 -3.66 -7.66
C ALA A 272 -10.07 -3.73 -6.42
N ALA A 273 -9.54 -4.91 -6.08
CA ALA A 273 -8.60 -5.07 -4.98
C ALA A 273 -7.23 -4.49 -5.32
N ASP A 274 -6.73 -4.73 -6.53
CA ASP A 274 -5.46 -4.17 -6.99
C ASP A 274 -5.51 -2.63 -6.99
N LEU A 275 -6.57 -2.06 -7.57
CA LEU A 275 -6.78 -0.61 -7.55
C LEU A 275 -6.96 -0.06 -6.13
N ALA A 276 -7.68 -0.77 -5.26
CA ALA A 276 -7.96 -0.35 -3.89
C ALA A 276 -6.67 -0.17 -3.07
N PHE A 277 -5.61 -0.90 -3.36
CA PHE A 277 -4.34 -0.74 -2.68
C PHE A 277 -3.75 0.66 -2.94
N LEU A 278 -3.68 1.07 -4.20
CA LEU A 278 -3.23 2.41 -4.58
C LEU A 278 -4.11 3.49 -3.95
N LEU A 279 -5.43 3.32 -4.02
CA LEU A 279 -6.38 4.28 -3.46
C LEU A 279 -6.28 4.40 -1.94
N MET A 280 -6.05 3.31 -1.22
CA MET A 280 -5.86 3.29 0.22
C MET A 280 -4.57 4.03 0.62
N ASP A 281 -3.50 3.83 -0.12
CA ASP A 281 -2.22 4.49 0.13
C ASP A 281 -2.30 5.99 -0.18
N LEU A 282 -2.97 6.39 -1.28
CA LEU A 282 -3.28 7.79 -1.60
C LEU A 282 -4.08 8.47 -0.48
N ASP A 283 -5.06 7.79 0.09
CA ASP A 283 -5.84 8.32 1.22
C ASP A 283 -4.95 8.57 2.45
N ARG A 284 -4.02 7.63 2.73
CA ARG A 284 -3.07 7.75 3.84
C ARG A 284 -2.13 8.94 3.68
N LEU A 285 -1.71 9.21 2.45
CA LEU A 285 -0.86 10.35 2.12
C LEU A 285 -1.62 11.69 2.05
N GLY A 286 -2.96 11.68 2.21
CA GLY A 286 -3.80 12.88 2.18
C GLY A 286 -4.32 13.25 0.78
N PHE A 287 -4.11 12.41 -0.23
CA PHE A 287 -4.50 12.65 -1.62
C PHE A 287 -5.82 11.98 -2.01
N ARG A 288 -6.79 11.95 -1.09
CA ARG A 288 -8.10 11.31 -1.27
C ARG A 288 -8.86 11.80 -2.50
N ALA A 289 -8.85 13.10 -2.75
CA ALA A 289 -9.52 13.67 -3.93
C ALA A 289 -8.92 13.15 -5.24
N PHE A 290 -7.60 13.04 -5.29
CA PHE A 290 -6.87 12.44 -6.41
C PHE A 290 -7.24 10.96 -6.58
N GLY A 291 -7.26 10.19 -5.48
CA GLY A 291 -7.67 8.79 -5.51
C GLY A 291 -9.10 8.59 -6.01
N ARG A 292 -10.04 9.45 -5.61
CA ARG A 292 -11.43 9.41 -6.12
C ARG A 292 -11.53 9.69 -7.63
N ASP A 293 -10.81 10.70 -8.12
CA ASP A 293 -10.77 11.00 -9.56
C ASP A 293 -10.18 9.83 -10.35
N LEU A 294 -9.09 9.24 -9.85
CA LEU A 294 -8.46 8.06 -10.44
C LEU A 294 -9.42 6.87 -10.49
N ALA A 295 -10.11 6.55 -9.39
CA ALA A 295 -11.06 5.44 -9.33
C ALA A 295 -12.23 5.64 -10.31
N LEU A 296 -12.77 6.85 -10.38
CA LEU A 296 -13.88 7.19 -11.28
C LEU A 296 -13.47 7.06 -12.74
N ARG A 297 -12.31 7.60 -13.13
CA ARG A 297 -11.78 7.49 -14.50
C ARG A 297 -11.45 6.06 -14.88
N TYR A 298 -10.88 5.29 -13.94
CA TYR A 298 -10.62 3.88 -14.16
C TYR A 298 -11.93 3.11 -14.41
N SER A 299 -12.95 3.32 -13.57
CA SER A 299 -14.28 2.73 -13.72
C SER A 299 -14.93 3.07 -15.07
N GLN A 300 -14.84 4.35 -15.49
CA GLN A 300 -15.35 4.79 -16.79
C GLN A 300 -14.60 4.15 -17.96
N ARG A 301 -13.26 4.12 -17.91
CA ARG A 301 -12.43 3.55 -18.97
C ARG A 301 -12.62 2.05 -19.14
N THR A 302 -12.79 1.32 -18.05
CA THR A 302 -12.95 -0.14 -18.06
C THR A 302 -14.42 -0.58 -18.15
N HIS A 303 -15.36 0.37 -18.23
CA HIS A 303 -16.80 0.11 -18.19
C HIS A 303 -17.19 -0.78 -16.99
N ASP A 304 -16.61 -0.49 -15.82
CA ASP A 304 -16.81 -1.27 -14.60
C ASP A 304 -17.27 -0.39 -13.43
N PRO A 305 -18.53 0.06 -13.41
CA PRO A 305 -19.05 0.87 -12.31
C PRO A 305 -19.19 0.05 -11.00
N THR A 306 -19.27 -1.26 -11.09
CA THR A 306 -19.50 -2.15 -9.95
C THR A 306 -18.28 -2.24 -9.02
N LEU A 307 -17.08 -1.96 -9.55
CA LEU A 307 -15.84 -1.94 -8.75
C LEU A 307 -15.91 -0.91 -7.61
N LEU A 308 -16.56 0.24 -7.85
CA LEU A 308 -16.60 1.34 -6.87
C LEU A 308 -17.27 0.93 -5.55
N ALA A 309 -18.21 -0.01 -5.60
CA ALA A 309 -18.87 -0.53 -4.40
C ALA A 309 -17.99 -1.49 -3.58
N LEU A 310 -16.98 -2.14 -4.22
CA LEU A 310 -16.04 -3.06 -3.55
C LEU A 310 -14.78 -2.34 -3.04
N VAL A 311 -14.44 -1.20 -3.61
CA VAL A 311 -13.22 -0.44 -3.24
C VAL A 311 -13.13 -0.17 -1.73
N PRO A 312 -14.16 0.29 -1.00
CA PRO A 312 -14.06 0.52 0.44
C PRO A 312 -13.74 -0.77 1.23
N PHE A 313 -14.35 -1.90 0.86
CA PHE A 313 -14.09 -3.19 1.49
C PHE A 313 -12.63 -3.63 1.29
N TYR A 314 -12.12 -3.57 0.06
CA TYR A 314 -10.73 -3.94 -0.22
C TYR A 314 -9.74 -2.96 0.43
N LYS A 315 -10.05 -1.65 0.46
CA LYS A 315 -9.22 -0.67 1.19
C LYS A 315 -9.15 -0.99 2.68
N ALA A 316 -10.28 -1.39 3.30
CA ALA A 316 -10.30 -1.79 4.70
C ALA A 316 -9.42 -3.04 4.94
N HIS A 317 -9.54 -4.06 4.10
CA HIS A 317 -8.72 -5.26 4.16
C HIS A 317 -7.23 -4.95 4.00
N LEU A 318 -6.86 -4.19 2.97
CA LEU A 318 -5.47 -3.88 2.65
C LEU A 318 -4.81 -2.96 3.70
N ALA A 319 -5.57 -2.07 4.31
CA ALA A 319 -5.10 -1.33 5.48
C ALA A 319 -4.77 -2.26 6.66
N CYS A 320 -5.59 -3.29 6.91
CA CYS A 320 -5.24 -4.34 7.89
C CYS A 320 -3.95 -5.08 7.50
N VAL A 321 -3.74 -5.42 6.22
CA VAL A 321 -2.50 -6.04 5.73
C VAL A 321 -1.29 -5.15 6.04
N ARG A 322 -1.37 -3.86 5.71
CA ARG A 322 -0.29 -2.90 5.99
C ARG A 322 -0.02 -2.72 7.48
N GLY A 323 -1.08 -2.68 8.30
CA GLY A 323 -0.96 -2.65 9.75
C GLY A 323 -0.24 -3.88 10.32
N LYS A 324 -0.56 -5.07 9.80
CA LYS A 324 0.14 -6.32 10.13
C LYS A 324 1.62 -6.26 9.76
N VAL A 325 1.94 -5.82 8.54
CA VAL A 325 3.33 -5.71 8.06
C VAL A 325 4.12 -4.71 8.90
N ALA A 326 3.54 -3.57 9.26
CA ALA A 326 4.17 -2.59 10.14
C ALA A 326 4.46 -3.18 11.54
N ALA A 327 3.51 -3.93 12.11
CA ALA A 327 3.69 -4.60 13.40
C ALA A 327 4.81 -5.67 13.33
N LEU A 328 4.86 -6.48 12.26
CA LEU A 328 5.91 -7.49 12.07
C LEU A 328 7.29 -6.83 11.92
N ARG A 329 7.39 -5.75 11.13
CA ARG A 329 8.63 -4.99 10.96
C ARG A 329 9.12 -4.43 12.31
N GLY A 330 8.23 -3.84 13.10
CA GLY A 330 8.58 -3.30 14.40
C GLY A 330 9.01 -4.38 15.39
N ALA A 331 8.34 -5.53 15.40
CA ALA A 331 8.70 -6.66 16.25
C ALA A 331 10.08 -7.25 15.92
N GLY A 332 10.49 -7.22 14.65
CA GLY A 332 11.79 -7.71 14.18
C GLY A 332 12.95 -6.73 14.36
N SER A 333 12.70 -5.46 14.74
CA SER A 333 13.73 -4.44 14.85
C SER A 333 14.28 -4.32 16.28
N ALA A 334 15.61 -4.22 16.40
CA ALA A 334 16.28 -3.88 17.66
C ALA A 334 16.27 -2.37 17.94
N GLU A 335 16.05 -1.54 16.92
CA GLU A 335 16.17 -0.09 17.00
C GLU A 335 14.89 0.56 17.55
N ALA A 336 15.03 1.34 18.64
CA ALA A 336 13.90 2.00 19.28
C ALA A 336 13.15 3.00 18.37
N PRO A 337 13.81 3.84 17.54
CA PRO A 337 13.13 4.73 16.60
C PRO A 337 12.30 3.97 15.56
N VAL A 338 12.83 2.85 15.02
CA VAL A 338 12.13 2.01 14.04
C VAL A 338 10.90 1.37 14.68
N ARG A 339 11.02 0.86 15.92
CA ARG A 339 9.86 0.33 16.66
C ARG A 339 8.79 1.39 16.90
N ALA A 340 9.17 2.59 17.35
CA ALA A 340 8.22 3.68 17.60
C ALA A 340 7.48 4.09 16.32
N HIS A 341 8.19 4.24 15.21
CA HIS A 341 7.62 4.55 13.90
C HIS A 341 6.67 3.44 13.44
N SER A 342 7.12 2.19 13.47
CA SER A 342 6.31 1.03 13.08
C SER A 342 5.03 0.90 13.89
N ARG A 343 5.08 1.22 15.20
CA ARG A 343 3.89 1.21 16.06
C ARG A 343 2.89 2.28 15.66
N SER A 344 3.35 3.51 15.40
CA SER A 344 2.50 4.60 14.92
C SER A 344 1.84 4.25 13.58
N GLU A 345 2.59 3.65 12.66
CA GLU A 345 2.05 3.19 11.39
C GLU A 345 1.01 2.08 11.56
N ALA A 346 1.28 1.06 12.39
CA ALA A 346 0.34 -0.04 12.63
C ALA A 346 -1.00 0.49 13.18
N ILE A 347 -0.96 1.35 14.20
CA ILE A 347 -2.15 2.00 14.77
C ILE A 347 -2.88 2.81 13.69
N GLY A 348 -2.15 3.59 12.90
CA GLY A 348 -2.72 4.40 11.82
C GLY A 348 -3.45 3.57 10.77
N PHE A 349 -2.86 2.47 10.34
CA PHE A 349 -3.46 1.56 9.36
C PHE A 349 -4.69 0.82 9.90
N PHE A 350 -4.66 0.35 11.16
CA PHE A 350 -5.84 -0.28 11.76
C PHE A 350 -6.99 0.71 11.94
N ALA A 351 -6.70 1.96 12.31
CA ALA A 351 -7.70 3.02 12.37
C ALA A 351 -8.26 3.36 10.97
N GLN A 352 -7.39 3.41 9.96
CA GLN A 352 -7.79 3.61 8.57
C GLN A 352 -8.68 2.47 8.06
N SER A 353 -8.35 1.21 8.37
CA SER A 353 -9.19 0.05 8.06
C SER A 353 -10.60 0.24 8.62
N ALA A 354 -10.71 0.61 9.88
CA ALA A 354 -12.00 0.85 10.52
C ALA A 354 -12.79 1.98 9.85
N SER A 355 -12.11 3.06 9.44
CA SER A 355 -12.79 4.19 8.80
C SER A 355 -13.52 3.81 7.50
N TYR A 356 -12.99 2.84 6.75
CA TYR A 356 -13.64 2.33 5.54
C TYR A 356 -14.79 1.34 5.84
N ALA A 357 -14.72 0.65 6.98
CA ALA A 357 -15.74 -0.32 7.40
C ALA A 357 -16.93 0.33 8.14
N LEU A 358 -16.83 1.62 8.50
CA LEU A 358 -17.92 2.34 9.16
C LEU A 358 -19.09 2.58 8.19
N PRO A 359 -20.32 2.33 8.64
CA PRO A 359 -21.50 2.76 7.89
C PRO A 359 -21.57 4.30 7.88
N PRO A 360 -22.40 4.89 7.01
CA PRO A 360 -22.69 6.33 7.08
C PRO A 360 -23.13 6.71 8.50
N LEU A 361 -22.41 7.62 9.14
CA LEU A 361 -22.65 8.04 10.51
C LEU A 361 -22.85 9.55 10.59
N LEU A 362 -23.79 9.97 11.42
CA LEU A 362 -23.89 11.35 11.89
C LEU A 362 -23.29 11.44 13.30
N LEU A 363 -22.14 12.12 13.43
CA LEU A 363 -21.49 12.36 14.71
C LEU A 363 -21.79 13.79 15.19
N ALA A 364 -22.46 13.90 16.33
CA ALA A 364 -22.72 15.17 16.96
C ALA A 364 -21.77 15.40 18.14
N THR A 365 -21.02 16.52 18.13
CA THR A 365 -20.24 16.96 19.27
C THR A 365 -21.06 17.86 20.18
N SER A 366 -21.16 17.54 21.47
CA SER A 366 -21.90 18.33 22.48
C SER A 366 -20.95 18.81 23.59
N GLY A 367 -21.31 19.92 24.23
CA GLY A 367 -20.56 20.50 25.36
C GLY A 367 -20.72 22.01 25.46
N LEU A 368 -20.16 22.61 26.51
CA LEU A 368 -20.23 24.05 26.78
C LEU A 368 -19.47 24.89 25.73
N PRO A 369 -19.82 26.17 25.54
CA PRO A 369 -18.99 27.09 24.76
C PRO A 369 -17.52 27.05 25.25
N GLY A 370 -16.57 27.08 24.33
CA GLY A 370 -15.14 27.03 24.67
C GLY A 370 -14.56 25.62 24.95
N SER A 371 -15.37 24.55 25.04
CA SER A 371 -14.92 23.18 25.34
C SER A 371 -14.20 22.45 24.17
N LYS A 372 -13.67 23.19 23.21
CA LYS A 372 -12.87 22.68 22.06
C LYS A 372 -13.60 21.69 21.14
N LYS A 373 -14.93 21.66 21.12
CA LYS A 373 -15.73 20.75 20.27
C LYS A 373 -15.33 20.80 18.78
N SER A 374 -15.27 22.03 18.24
CA SER A 374 -14.91 22.24 16.82
C SER A 374 -13.46 21.86 16.53
N PHE A 375 -12.57 21.95 17.51
CA PHE A 375 -11.19 21.48 17.38
C PHE A 375 -11.14 19.95 17.24
N VAL A 376 -11.85 19.23 18.11
CA VAL A 376 -11.95 17.77 18.08
C VAL A 376 -12.62 17.31 16.78
N ALA A 377 -13.77 17.92 16.40
CA ALA A 377 -14.49 17.58 15.20
C ALA A 377 -13.63 17.82 13.94
N ARG A 378 -12.86 18.92 13.87
CA ARG A 378 -11.94 19.22 12.77
C ARG A 378 -10.81 18.21 12.65
N ALA A 379 -10.30 17.72 13.78
CA ALA A 379 -9.25 16.70 13.80
C ALA A 379 -9.77 15.29 13.41
N LEU A 380 -11.04 14.98 13.73
CA LEU A 380 -11.66 13.69 13.43
C LEU A 380 -12.19 13.59 12.00
N ALA A 381 -12.77 14.68 11.46
CA ALA A 381 -13.44 14.66 10.16
C ALA A 381 -12.59 14.09 9.02
N PRO A 382 -11.30 14.45 8.82
CA PRO A 382 -10.48 13.87 7.78
C PRO A 382 -10.17 12.39 8.00
N ARG A 383 -10.07 11.96 9.28
CA ARG A 383 -9.77 10.57 9.64
C ARG A 383 -10.94 9.62 9.43
N LEU A 384 -12.15 10.17 9.52
CA LEU A 384 -13.41 9.42 9.36
C LEU A 384 -14.05 9.61 7.99
N ASP A 385 -13.38 10.30 7.06
CA ASP A 385 -13.96 10.73 5.78
C ASP A 385 -15.30 11.49 5.95
N ALA A 386 -15.42 12.26 7.01
CA ALA A 386 -16.64 12.97 7.37
C ALA A 386 -16.59 14.44 6.96
N VAL A 387 -17.73 14.98 6.63
CA VAL A 387 -17.90 16.42 6.44
C VAL A 387 -18.10 17.09 7.78
N HIS A 388 -17.22 18.05 8.13
CA HIS A 388 -17.36 18.81 9.37
C HIS A 388 -18.33 19.97 9.17
N LEU A 389 -19.54 19.82 9.70
CA LEU A 389 -20.55 20.88 9.71
C LEU A 389 -20.54 21.63 11.05
N GLN A 390 -20.40 22.95 11.00
CA GLN A 390 -20.44 23.80 12.19
C GLN A 390 -21.75 24.56 12.26
N SER A 391 -22.56 24.28 13.27
CA SER A 391 -23.87 24.89 13.42
C SER A 391 -23.85 26.46 13.49
N ASP A 392 -22.71 27.02 13.93
CA ASP A 392 -22.51 28.47 13.92
C ASP A 392 -22.30 28.99 12.51
N PHE A 393 -21.49 28.33 11.70
CA PHE A 393 -21.25 28.70 10.30
C PHE A 393 -22.52 28.57 9.48
N GLU A 394 -23.28 27.51 9.67
CA GLU A 394 -24.55 27.33 8.95
C GLU A 394 -25.61 28.37 9.33
N ARG A 395 -25.68 28.73 10.62
CA ARG A 395 -26.59 29.83 11.04
C ARG A 395 -26.23 31.18 10.43
N LYS A 396 -24.91 31.51 10.42
CA LYS A 396 -24.40 32.72 9.80
C LYS A 396 -24.72 32.73 8.28
N ARG A 397 -24.44 31.64 7.60
CA ARG A 397 -24.75 31.46 6.17
C ARG A 397 -26.23 31.67 5.87
N LEU A 398 -27.14 31.10 6.67
CA LEU A 398 -28.58 31.26 6.54
C LEU A 398 -29.04 32.71 6.85
N ALA A 399 -28.25 33.46 7.62
CA ALA A 399 -28.52 34.87 7.94
C ALA A 399 -27.83 35.84 6.97
N GLY A 400 -27.10 35.36 5.97
CA GLY A 400 -26.36 36.21 5.03
C GLY A 400 -25.11 36.85 5.63
N VAL A 401 -24.60 36.32 6.75
CA VAL A 401 -23.38 36.79 7.43
C VAL A 401 -22.20 35.88 7.05
N ALA A 402 -21.03 36.44 6.78
CA ALA A 402 -19.86 35.68 6.45
C ALA A 402 -19.46 34.75 7.63
N PRO A 403 -19.16 33.47 7.39
CA PRO A 403 -18.92 32.47 8.45
C PRO A 403 -17.79 32.84 9.40
N THR A 404 -16.75 33.50 8.92
CA THR A 404 -15.55 33.88 9.67
C THR A 404 -15.63 35.23 10.36
N GLU A 405 -16.61 36.04 10.04
CA GLU A 405 -16.77 37.36 10.67
C GLU A 405 -17.43 37.29 12.06
N PRO A 406 -17.01 38.09 13.02
CA PRO A 406 -17.72 38.26 14.28
C PRO A 406 -19.17 38.73 14.00
N THR A 407 -20.12 38.09 14.68
CA THR A 407 -21.52 38.50 14.55
C THR A 407 -21.74 39.86 15.25
N ALA A 408 -22.03 40.91 14.49
CA ALA A 408 -22.35 42.20 15.02
C ALA A 408 -23.55 42.12 15.99
N PRO A 409 -23.62 42.98 17.04
CA PRO A 409 -24.69 42.92 18.03
C PRO A 409 -26.09 42.93 17.40
N GLU A 410 -26.27 43.73 16.35
CA GLU A 410 -27.56 43.91 15.62
C GLU A 410 -27.95 42.63 14.86
N ALA A 411 -26.97 41.91 14.32
CA ALA A 411 -27.19 40.66 13.58
C ALA A 411 -27.38 39.44 14.51
N ARG A 412 -27.04 39.53 15.81
CA ARG A 412 -27.15 38.41 16.76
C ARG A 412 -28.58 37.84 16.86
N ALA A 413 -29.59 38.73 16.83
CA ALA A 413 -30.97 38.31 16.86
C ALA A 413 -31.35 37.49 15.63
N GLN A 414 -30.85 37.84 14.43
CA GLN A 414 -31.09 37.10 13.20
C GLN A 414 -30.33 35.74 13.14
N VAL A 415 -29.13 35.66 13.71
CA VAL A 415 -28.30 34.45 13.68
C VAL A 415 -28.70 33.46 14.76
N TYR A 416 -29.12 33.92 15.96
CA TYR A 416 -29.29 33.07 17.14
C TYR A 416 -30.70 32.92 17.67
N PHE A 417 -31.73 33.58 17.03
CA PHE A 417 -33.13 33.48 17.49
C PHE A 417 -33.76 32.10 17.21
N ARG A 418 -34.77 31.73 18.02
CA ARG A 418 -35.41 30.41 18.09
C ARG A 418 -35.93 29.90 16.72
N THR A 419 -36.53 30.77 15.91
CA THR A 419 -37.10 30.43 14.59
C THR A 419 -36.07 29.98 13.55
N LYS A 420 -34.86 30.51 13.57
CA LYS A 420 -33.78 30.06 12.68
C LYS A 420 -33.00 28.88 13.24
N ARG A 421 -33.02 28.72 14.57
CA ARG A 421 -32.52 27.53 15.27
C ARG A 421 -33.33 26.27 14.91
N ASP A 422 -34.65 26.44 14.71
CA ASP A 422 -35.53 25.36 14.29
C ASP A 422 -35.37 25.03 12.79
N ARG A 423 -35.04 25.96 11.93
CA ARG A 423 -34.68 25.69 10.52
C ARG A 423 -33.35 24.98 10.35
N CYS A 424 -32.35 25.25 11.21
CA CYS A 424 -31.12 24.47 11.25
C CYS A 424 -31.33 23.03 11.71
N LYS A 425 -32.30 22.74 12.58
CA LYS A 425 -32.65 21.41 13.01
C LYS A 425 -33.30 20.55 11.91
N ILE A 426 -33.84 21.17 10.87
CA ILE A 426 -34.50 20.48 9.74
C ILE A 426 -33.46 20.13 8.64
N LEU A 427 -32.27 20.73 8.67
CA LEU A 427 -31.17 20.45 7.71
C LEU A 427 -30.18 19.39 8.18
N PHE A 428 -30.36 18.85 9.37
CA PHE A 428 -29.64 17.76 9.98
C PHE A 428 -30.71 16.68 10.35
#